data_a9a05550769d2e089b6ca17552ff556b
#
_entry.id   a9a05550769d2e089b6ca17552ff556b
#
_cell.length_a   1.000
_cell.length_b   1.000
_cell.length_c   1.000
_cell.angle_alpha   90.00
_cell.angle_beta   90.00
_cell.angle_gamma   90.00
#
_symmetry.space_group_name_H-M   'P 1'
#
loop_
_entity.id
_entity.type
_entity.pdbx_description
1 polymer ?
#
loop_
_entity_poly.entity_id
_entity_poly.type
_entity_poly.pdbx_seq_one_letter_code
_entity_poly.pdbx_strand_id
1 'polypeptide(L)'
;MKIFVFALLSLLFTNVMWTQSTILGTLNHDGKTRNYRIHIPANHNKDIALPLVFNFHGYTSNAFEQELYSGMNQVADTARFIVCYPDGLNNAWNVGWAFGSTADDVGFTAAMIDEFYVKYGIDKSRVYSCGMSNGGFMSYTLACRLNDRIAAIASVTGSMIPNGVNTCKPDRSVPVMEIHGTADGTVNYNGTPLVAASIPNVLKFWQENNGCDQSPNIEQVPNINTSDNTTSEKWTYTNCKDGSQLIHFKVNGGGHTWPGALLSIGVTSQDFNASVEIWKFFRQFSINIPSSVDNPTMTIKPEIFPVPFSDEMHISVKEDTWLVIKDVQGRTVFSQTLPAGNHSLPAQLWNTGMYFVTSKAGQKINSQKVIKI
;
A
#
# COMPACT_ATOMS: atom_id res chain seq x y z
N MET A 1 -27.43 -26.61 54.73
CA MET A 1 -27.11 -26.92 53.32
C MET A 1 -26.99 -25.59 52.58
N LYS A 2 -25.74 -25.09 52.38
CA LYS A 2 -25.44 -23.79 51.72
C LYS A 2 -25.11 -24.13 50.28
N ILE A 3 -25.95 -23.62 49.36
CA ILE A 3 -25.75 -23.74 47.89
C ILE A 3 -24.85 -22.58 47.48
N PHE A 4 -23.62 -22.90 47.03
CA PHE A 4 -22.75 -21.95 46.37
C PHE A 4 -23.11 -21.89 44.87
N VAL A 5 -23.64 -20.72 44.42
CA VAL A 5 -23.85 -20.44 43.01
C VAL A 5 -22.55 -19.90 42.47
N PHE A 6 -21.85 -20.67 41.64
CA PHE A 6 -20.73 -20.17 40.83
C PHE A 6 -21.28 -19.43 39.63
N ALA A 7 -21.14 -18.10 39.60
CA ALA A 7 -21.40 -17.30 38.41
C ALA A 7 -20.20 -17.42 37.47
N LEU A 8 -20.41 -18.10 36.34
CA LEU A 8 -19.45 -18.21 35.26
C LEU A 8 -19.48 -16.93 34.46
N LEU A 9 -18.50 -16.05 34.64
CA LEU A 9 -18.34 -14.82 33.85
C LEU A 9 -17.68 -15.20 32.51
N SER A 10 -18.49 -15.47 31.48
CA SER A 10 -17.99 -15.65 30.12
C SER A 10 -17.61 -14.29 29.53
N LEU A 11 -16.30 -14.04 29.39
CA LEU A 11 -15.79 -12.93 28.59
C LEU A 11 -16.12 -13.21 27.10
N LEU A 12 -17.14 -12.54 26.63
CA LEU A 12 -17.45 -12.47 25.21
C LEU A 12 -16.38 -11.60 24.53
N PHE A 13 -15.39 -12.24 23.91
CA PHE A 13 -14.58 -11.58 22.91
C PHE A 13 -15.48 -11.29 21.70
N THR A 14 -15.95 -10.07 21.60
CA THR A 14 -16.64 -9.61 20.38
C THR A 14 -15.58 -9.46 19.27
N ASN A 15 -15.45 -10.48 18.45
CA ASN A 15 -14.80 -10.30 17.15
C ASN A 15 -15.66 -9.31 16.36
N VAL A 16 -15.14 -8.11 16.13
CA VAL A 16 -15.78 -7.14 15.22
C VAL A 16 -15.65 -7.72 13.82
N MET A 17 -16.69 -8.39 13.37
CA MET A 17 -16.82 -8.84 11.99
C MET A 17 -17.19 -7.61 11.16
N TRP A 18 -16.27 -7.14 10.31
CA TRP A 18 -16.57 -6.10 9.35
C TRP A 18 -17.53 -6.65 8.30
N THR A 19 -18.73 -6.09 8.24
CA THR A 19 -19.58 -6.25 7.07
C THR A 19 -18.95 -5.44 5.93
N GLN A 20 -19.03 -5.95 4.68
CA GLN A 20 -18.67 -5.19 3.49
C GLN A 20 -19.23 -3.77 3.57
N SER A 21 -18.37 -2.75 3.66
CA SER A 21 -18.84 -1.36 3.81
C SER A 21 -17.77 -0.36 3.41
N THR A 22 -18.25 0.74 2.82
CA THR A 22 -17.45 1.95 2.69
C THR A 22 -17.61 2.79 3.96
N ILE A 23 -16.49 3.11 4.60
CA ILE A 23 -16.40 3.91 5.82
C ILE A 23 -15.90 5.31 5.43
N LEU A 24 -16.55 6.33 5.97
CA LEU A 24 -16.05 7.71 5.89
C LEU A 24 -15.04 7.94 7.01
N GLY A 25 -13.90 8.49 6.68
CA GLY A 25 -12.86 8.78 7.64
C GLY A 25 -12.22 10.14 7.40
N THR A 26 -11.49 10.60 8.41
CA THR A 26 -10.72 11.84 8.36
C THR A 26 -9.32 11.61 8.91
N LEU A 27 -8.34 12.35 8.39
CA LEU A 27 -6.98 12.40 8.89
C LEU A 27 -6.52 13.87 8.94
N ASN A 28 -5.93 14.29 10.04
CA ASN A 28 -5.29 15.61 10.10
C ASN A 28 -3.88 15.53 9.51
N HIS A 29 -3.63 16.34 8.49
CA HIS A 29 -2.32 16.44 7.86
C HIS A 29 -2.01 17.90 7.55
N ASP A 30 -0.82 18.36 7.91
CA ASP A 30 -0.36 19.75 7.71
C ASP A 30 -1.39 20.80 8.21
N GLY A 31 -1.92 20.57 9.42
CA GLY A 31 -2.92 21.46 10.06
C GLY A 31 -4.29 21.48 9.39
N LYS A 32 -4.57 20.59 8.45
CA LYS A 32 -5.84 20.50 7.73
C LYS A 32 -6.50 19.15 7.94
N THR A 33 -7.83 19.15 8.16
CA THR A 33 -8.60 17.91 8.18
C THR A 33 -8.85 17.47 6.73
N ARG A 34 -8.40 16.26 6.40
CA ARG A 34 -8.55 15.64 5.07
C ARG A 34 -9.51 14.46 5.18
N ASN A 35 -10.45 14.40 4.26
CA ASN A 35 -11.44 13.32 4.22
C ASN A 35 -10.96 12.18 3.33
N TYR A 36 -11.48 10.99 3.58
CA TYR A 36 -11.35 9.82 2.71
C TYR A 36 -12.54 8.90 2.86
N ARG A 37 -12.75 8.08 1.85
CA ARG A 37 -13.66 6.93 1.87
C ARG A 37 -12.79 5.68 1.80
N ILE A 38 -13.07 4.70 2.64
CA ILE A 38 -12.33 3.44 2.62
C ILE A 38 -13.30 2.27 2.56
N HIS A 39 -13.12 1.43 1.55
CA HIS A 39 -13.90 0.21 1.37
C HIS A 39 -13.10 -0.99 1.89
N ILE A 40 -13.72 -1.75 2.78
CA ILE A 40 -13.12 -2.91 3.42
C ILE A 40 -13.95 -4.14 3.04
N PRO A 41 -13.33 -5.19 2.45
CA PRO A 41 -14.02 -6.42 2.12
C PRO A 41 -14.67 -7.07 3.34
N ALA A 42 -15.82 -7.75 3.13
CA ALA A 42 -16.51 -8.46 4.20
C ALA A 42 -15.60 -9.46 4.92
N ASN A 43 -15.86 -9.65 6.21
CA ASN A 43 -15.09 -10.56 7.07
C ASN A 43 -13.59 -10.27 7.13
N HIS A 44 -13.21 -9.00 6.94
CA HIS A 44 -11.82 -8.60 7.16
C HIS A 44 -11.47 -8.71 8.64
N ASN A 45 -10.34 -9.38 8.90
CA ASN A 45 -9.67 -9.40 10.21
C ASN A 45 -8.32 -8.69 10.06
N LYS A 46 -8.08 -7.66 10.86
CA LYS A 46 -6.84 -6.87 10.82
C LYS A 46 -5.55 -7.68 11.09
N ASP A 47 -5.69 -8.88 11.68
CA ASP A 47 -4.56 -9.77 11.90
C ASP A 47 -4.11 -10.50 10.62
N ILE A 48 -4.91 -10.40 9.55
CA ILE A 48 -4.60 -10.90 8.21
C ILE A 48 -4.38 -9.69 7.31
N ALA A 49 -3.13 -9.34 7.10
CA ALA A 49 -2.76 -8.15 6.35
C ALA A 49 -3.24 -8.21 4.88
N LEU A 50 -4.02 -7.22 4.46
CA LEU A 50 -4.53 -7.09 3.09
C LEU A 50 -3.79 -5.99 2.32
N PRO A 51 -3.65 -6.14 0.98
CA PRO A 51 -3.17 -5.06 0.13
C PRO A 51 -4.06 -3.82 0.23
N LEU A 52 -3.46 -2.64 0.02
CA LEU A 52 -4.17 -1.37 -0.07
C LEU A 52 -4.03 -0.78 -1.47
N VAL A 53 -5.13 -0.33 -2.04
CA VAL A 53 -5.16 0.46 -3.28
C VAL A 53 -5.68 1.85 -2.96
N PHE A 54 -4.89 2.89 -3.23
CA PHE A 54 -5.39 4.26 -3.32
C PHE A 54 -5.96 4.47 -4.72
N ASN A 55 -7.17 5.03 -4.81
CA ASN A 55 -7.82 5.36 -6.08
C ASN A 55 -8.21 6.85 -6.07
N PHE A 56 -7.39 7.67 -6.71
CA PHE A 56 -7.47 9.12 -6.68
C PHE A 56 -8.43 9.66 -7.74
N HIS A 57 -9.30 10.59 -7.35
CA HIS A 57 -10.27 11.24 -8.25
C HIS A 57 -9.64 12.23 -9.23
N GLY A 58 -10.37 12.59 -10.28
CA GLY A 58 -9.99 13.63 -11.24
C GLY A 58 -10.16 15.05 -10.67
N TYR A 59 -9.64 16.04 -11.42
CA TYR A 59 -9.81 17.47 -11.10
C TYR A 59 -11.31 17.84 -11.03
N THR A 60 -11.70 18.61 -10.03
CA THR A 60 -13.08 19.02 -9.70
C THR A 60 -14.02 17.89 -9.24
N SER A 61 -13.56 16.64 -9.19
CA SER A 61 -14.30 15.49 -8.67
C SER A 61 -14.00 15.27 -7.17
N ASN A 62 -14.46 14.16 -6.61
CA ASN A 62 -14.33 13.80 -5.20
C ASN A 62 -14.23 12.28 -5.02
N ALA A 63 -13.98 11.85 -3.79
CA ALA A 63 -13.84 10.45 -3.41
C ALA A 63 -15.08 9.59 -3.73
N PHE A 64 -16.29 10.13 -3.55
CA PHE A 64 -17.53 9.40 -3.81
C PHE A 64 -17.75 9.14 -5.31
N GLU A 65 -17.51 10.14 -6.14
CA GLU A 65 -17.64 10.01 -7.59
C GLU A 65 -16.62 9.02 -8.14
N GLN A 66 -15.38 9.04 -7.64
CA GLN A 66 -14.33 8.10 -8.05
C GLN A 66 -14.65 6.66 -7.64
N GLU A 67 -15.18 6.45 -6.42
CA GLU A 67 -15.64 5.15 -5.95
C GLU A 67 -16.71 4.59 -6.88
N LEU A 68 -17.73 5.40 -7.16
CA LEU A 68 -18.86 5.00 -8.01
C LEU A 68 -18.41 4.73 -9.45
N TYR A 69 -17.62 5.64 -10.01
CA TYR A 69 -17.24 5.59 -11.42
C TYR A 69 -16.26 4.47 -11.74
N SER A 70 -15.27 4.23 -10.87
CA SER A 70 -14.30 3.16 -11.07
C SER A 70 -14.87 1.76 -10.81
N GLY A 71 -15.88 1.64 -9.94
CA GLY A 71 -16.45 0.34 -9.55
C GLY A 71 -15.44 -0.60 -8.88
N MET A 72 -14.33 -0.07 -8.34
CA MET A 72 -13.23 -0.90 -7.83
C MET A 72 -13.59 -1.69 -6.58
N ASN A 73 -14.62 -1.27 -5.81
CA ASN A 73 -15.10 -2.02 -4.65
C ASN A 73 -15.50 -3.45 -4.99
N GLN A 74 -16.16 -3.67 -6.14
CA GLN A 74 -16.57 -5.01 -6.59
C GLN A 74 -15.36 -5.92 -6.85
N VAL A 75 -14.28 -5.35 -7.37
CA VAL A 75 -13.01 -6.08 -7.56
C VAL A 75 -12.36 -6.35 -6.21
N ALA A 76 -12.38 -5.37 -5.29
CA ALA A 76 -11.81 -5.50 -3.96
C ALA A 76 -12.48 -6.61 -3.14
N ASP A 77 -13.79 -6.74 -3.23
CA ASP A 77 -14.56 -7.76 -2.51
C ASP A 77 -14.20 -9.17 -2.96
N THR A 78 -14.06 -9.37 -4.28
CA THR A 78 -13.75 -10.69 -4.84
C THR A 78 -12.27 -11.05 -4.69
N ALA A 79 -11.39 -10.06 -4.79
CA ALA A 79 -9.94 -10.27 -4.78
C ALA A 79 -9.29 -10.01 -3.41
N ARG A 80 -10.06 -9.54 -2.42
CA ARG A 80 -9.66 -9.30 -1.03
C ARG A 80 -8.51 -8.31 -0.88
N PHE A 81 -8.77 -7.04 -1.21
CA PHE A 81 -7.91 -5.91 -0.90
C PHE A 81 -8.73 -4.72 -0.40
N ILE A 82 -8.12 -3.80 0.29
CA ILE A 82 -8.74 -2.57 0.79
C ILE A 82 -8.58 -1.48 -0.27
N VAL A 83 -9.64 -0.68 -0.52
CA VAL A 83 -9.57 0.48 -1.41
C VAL A 83 -9.79 1.75 -0.60
N CYS A 84 -8.91 2.72 -0.75
CA CYS A 84 -9.11 4.07 -0.22
C CYS A 84 -9.29 5.05 -1.37
N TYR A 85 -10.32 5.87 -1.26
CA TYR A 85 -10.62 7.01 -2.12
C TYR A 85 -10.44 8.28 -1.27
N PRO A 86 -9.29 8.93 -1.32
CA PRO A 86 -9.10 10.18 -0.58
C PRO A 86 -9.73 11.36 -1.30
N ASP A 87 -10.06 12.43 -0.56
CA ASP A 87 -10.47 13.72 -1.12
C ASP A 87 -9.29 14.68 -1.22
N GLY A 88 -9.09 15.22 -2.42
CA GLY A 88 -8.15 16.30 -2.67
C GLY A 88 -8.67 17.63 -2.13
N LEU A 89 -7.79 18.46 -1.56
CA LEU A 89 -8.18 19.83 -1.19
C LEU A 89 -8.52 20.64 -2.44
N ASN A 90 -9.63 21.38 -2.39
CA ASN A 90 -10.20 22.09 -3.51
C ASN A 90 -10.52 21.17 -4.71
N ASN A 91 -10.89 19.93 -4.42
CA ASN A 91 -11.21 18.90 -5.42
C ASN A 91 -10.05 18.68 -6.43
N ALA A 92 -8.81 18.73 -5.97
CA ALA A 92 -7.61 18.62 -6.79
C ALA A 92 -6.43 18.01 -6.03
N TRP A 93 -5.49 17.46 -6.76
CA TRP A 93 -4.20 16.94 -6.28
C TRP A 93 -3.06 17.84 -6.71
N ASN A 94 -2.10 18.05 -5.82
CA ASN A 94 -0.88 18.78 -6.11
C ASN A 94 0.08 17.92 -6.94
N VAL A 95 0.02 18.11 -8.22
CA VAL A 95 0.86 17.39 -9.20
C VAL A 95 1.90 18.30 -9.85
N GLY A 96 2.03 19.53 -9.35
CA GLY A 96 2.98 20.52 -9.87
C GLY A 96 2.39 21.44 -10.95
N TRP A 97 1.07 21.45 -11.14
CA TRP A 97 0.42 22.47 -11.98
C TRP A 97 0.44 23.84 -11.30
N ALA A 98 0.38 24.91 -12.09
CA ALA A 98 0.23 26.27 -11.60
C ALA A 98 -1.17 26.59 -11.06
N PHE A 99 -2.09 25.63 -11.12
CA PHE A 99 -3.48 25.71 -10.67
C PHE A 99 -3.85 24.43 -9.89
N GLY A 100 -5.04 24.42 -9.29
CA GLY A 100 -5.53 23.30 -8.51
C GLY A 100 -5.07 23.34 -7.05
N SER A 101 -4.44 22.28 -6.57
CA SER A 101 -3.99 22.16 -5.19
C SER A 101 -2.50 22.47 -5.04
N THR A 102 -2.13 23.06 -3.90
CA THR A 102 -0.74 23.23 -3.44
C THR A 102 -0.48 22.43 -2.14
N ALA A 103 -1.42 21.57 -1.76
CA ALA A 103 -1.32 20.79 -0.53
C ALA A 103 -0.20 19.76 -0.59
N ASP A 104 0.27 19.30 0.56
CA ASP A 104 1.18 18.16 0.65
C ASP A 104 0.40 16.83 0.54
N ASP A 105 0.02 16.48 -0.68
CA ASP A 105 -0.75 15.25 -0.95
C ASP A 105 0.13 13.99 -0.89
N VAL A 106 1.43 14.13 -1.10
CA VAL A 106 2.39 13.03 -0.93
C VAL A 106 2.53 12.66 0.54
N GLY A 107 2.75 13.65 1.42
CA GLY A 107 2.80 13.43 2.85
C GLY A 107 1.47 12.93 3.42
N PHE A 108 0.34 13.45 2.92
CA PHE A 108 -0.98 12.95 3.30
C PHE A 108 -1.16 11.47 2.95
N THR A 109 -0.73 11.05 1.75
CA THR A 109 -0.77 9.63 1.35
C THR A 109 0.11 8.78 2.26
N ALA A 110 1.32 9.25 2.58
CA ALA A 110 2.22 8.55 3.50
C ALA A 110 1.60 8.40 4.89
N ALA A 111 0.98 9.46 5.42
CA ALA A 111 0.30 9.44 6.72
C ALA A 111 -0.89 8.46 6.74
N MET A 112 -1.67 8.39 5.65
CA MET A 112 -2.75 7.40 5.52
C MET A 112 -2.22 5.96 5.54
N ILE A 113 -1.09 5.67 4.90
CA ILE A 113 -0.48 4.33 4.95
C ILE A 113 -0.15 3.95 6.40
N ASP A 114 0.42 4.87 7.18
CA ASP A 114 0.78 4.60 8.57
C ASP A 114 -0.45 4.41 9.47
N GLU A 115 -1.47 5.24 9.32
CA GLU A 115 -2.72 5.10 10.06
C GLU A 115 -3.43 3.80 9.70
N PHE A 116 -3.54 3.46 8.42
CA PHE A 116 -4.27 2.27 7.98
C PHE A 116 -3.56 0.97 8.33
N TYR A 117 -2.23 0.99 8.46
CA TYR A 117 -1.49 -0.13 9.02
C TYR A 117 -1.94 -0.46 10.44
N VAL A 118 -2.08 0.54 11.29
CA VAL A 118 -2.52 0.36 12.67
C VAL A 118 -4.00 0.05 12.78
N LYS A 119 -4.81 0.76 11.99
CA LYS A 119 -6.28 0.74 12.12
C LYS A 119 -6.92 -0.46 11.41
N TYR A 120 -6.41 -0.82 10.23
CA TYR A 120 -7.02 -1.82 9.37
C TYR A 120 -6.12 -3.01 9.05
N GLY A 121 -4.87 -3.04 9.51
CA GLY A 121 -3.95 -4.15 9.25
C GLY A 121 -3.60 -4.31 7.77
N ILE A 122 -3.26 -3.22 7.08
CA ILE A 122 -2.81 -3.29 5.69
C ILE A 122 -1.42 -3.91 5.58
N ASP A 123 -1.14 -4.54 4.44
CA ASP A 123 0.20 -4.98 4.08
C ASP A 123 0.98 -3.82 3.46
N LYS A 124 1.91 -3.22 4.21
CA LYS A 124 2.73 -2.10 3.74
C LYS A 124 3.59 -2.45 2.52
N SER A 125 3.90 -3.72 2.29
CA SER A 125 4.65 -4.15 1.11
C SER A 125 3.81 -4.14 -0.17
N ARG A 126 2.48 -4.14 -0.04
CA ARG A 126 1.52 -4.21 -1.13
C ARG A 126 0.56 -3.01 -1.10
N VAL A 127 1.12 -1.81 -1.16
CA VAL A 127 0.37 -0.56 -1.29
C VAL A 127 0.52 -0.05 -2.71
N TYR A 128 -0.59 0.25 -3.34
CA TYR A 128 -0.67 0.63 -4.75
C TYR A 128 -1.40 1.95 -4.92
N SER A 129 -1.16 2.61 -6.04
CA SER A 129 -1.83 3.86 -6.38
C SER A 129 -2.40 3.80 -7.78
N CYS A 130 -3.68 4.12 -7.93
CA CYS A 130 -4.29 4.41 -9.23
C CYS A 130 -5.16 5.66 -9.14
N GLY A 131 -5.61 6.14 -10.28
CA GLY A 131 -6.54 7.24 -10.33
C GLY A 131 -6.83 7.67 -11.75
N MET A 132 -7.83 8.53 -11.89
CA MET A 132 -8.25 9.09 -13.16
C MET A 132 -7.77 10.52 -13.33
N SER A 133 -7.34 10.90 -14.54
CA SER A 133 -7.04 12.31 -14.87
C SER A 133 -6.03 12.90 -13.87
N ASN A 134 -6.35 13.97 -13.14
CA ASN A 134 -5.52 14.53 -12.06
C ASN A 134 -5.11 13.46 -11.02
N GLY A 135 -5.98 12.46 -10.74
CA GLY A 135 -5.63 11.30 -9.90
C GLY A 135 -4.60 10.36 -10.53
N GLY A 136 -4.58 10.24 -11.87
CA GLY A 136 -3.53 9.55 -12.61
C GLY A 136 -2.19 10.28 -12.52
N PHE A 137 -2.19 11.62 -12.67
CA PHE A 137 -1.01 12.48 -12.43
C PHE A 137 -0.51 12.32 -10.98
N MET A 138 -1.43 12.22 -10.00
CA MET A 138 -1.06 11.98 -8.61
C MET A 138 -0.38 10.62 -8.44
N SER A 139 -0.85 9.59 -9.12
CA SER A 139 -0.20 8.27 -9.09
C SER A 139 1.22 8.31 -9.63
N TYR A 140 1.47 9.03 -10.72
CA TYR A 140 2.83 9.29 -11.21
C TYR A 140 3.68 10.10 -10.21
N THR A 141 3.07 11.11 -9.56
CA THR A 141 3.76 11.89 -8.52
C THR A 141 4.21 11.01 -7.37
N LEU A 142 3.37 10.06 -6.94
CA LEU A 142 3.71 9.08 -5.90
C LEU A 142 4.79 8.10 -6.37
N ALA A 143 4.75 7.65 -7.61
CA ALA A 143 5.82 6.82 -8.17
C ALA A 143 7.19 7.53 -8.16
N CYS A 144 7.21 8.85 -8.34
CA CYS A 144 8.44 9.65 -8.30
C CYS A 144 8.91 9.99 -6.87
N ARG A 145 8.00 10.20 -5.91
CA ARG A 145 8.32 10.85 -4.63
C ARG A 145 8.03 9.99 -3.40
N LEU A 146 7.33 8.87 -3.56
CA LEU A 146 6.95 7.93 -2.50
C LEU A 146 7.15 6.48 -2.96
N ASN A 147 8.13 6.25 -3.84
CA ASN A 147 8.37 4.93 -4.44
C ASN A 147 8.85 3.88 -3.43
N ASP A 148 9.37 4.29 -2.28
CA ASP A 148 9.73 3.43 -1.15
C ASP A 148 8.50 2.84 -0.43
N ARG A 149 7.31 3.37 -0.67
CA ARG A 149 6.06 2.95 -0.01
C ARG A 149 4.96 2.50 -0.99
N ILE A 150 5.07 2.84 -2.27
CA ILE A 150 4.10 2.48 -3.33
C ILE A 150 4.69 1.39 -4.21
N ALA A 151 4.11 0.19 -4.18
CA ALA A 151 4.65 -0.98 -4.88
C ALA A 151 4.50 -0.89 -6.41
N ALA A 152 3.37 -0.37 -6.90
CA ALA A 152 3.09 -0.17 -8.32
C ALA A 152 2.05 0.93 -8.50
N ILE A 153 2.00 1.54 -9.69
CA ILE A 153 0.99 2.55 -10.02
C ILE A 153 0.23 2.22 -11.31
N ALA A 154 -1.00 2.74 -11.40
CA ALA A 154 -1.78 2.75 -12.63
C ALA A 154 -2.43 4.13 -12.84
N SER A 155 -2.32 4.66 -14.05
CA SER A 155 -2.94 5.93 -14.43
C SER A 155 -4.02 5.66 -15.48
N VAL A 156 -5.21 6.20 -15.29
CA VAL A 156 -6.28 6.16 -16.27
C VAL A 156 -6.53 7.57 -16.77
N THR A 157 -6.33 7.80 -18.05
CA THR A 157 -6.45 9.12 -18.70
C THR A 157 -5.66 10.24 -17.99
N GLY A 158 -4.60 9.87 -17.27
CA GLY A 158 -3.66 10.78 -16.64
C GLY A 158 -2.39 10.92 -17.46
N SER A 159 -1.42 11.65 -16.95
CA SER A 159 -0.08 11.81 -17.54
C SER A 159 0.90 12.31 -16.47
N MET A 160 2.12 12.62 -16.85
CA MET A 160 3.08 13.41 -16.08
C MET A 160 3.06 14.86 -16.57
N ILE A 161 3.38 15.81 -15.68
CA ILE A 161 3.63 17.17 -16.17
C ILE A 161 4.91 17.18 -17.03
N PRO A 162 5.05 18.04 -18.04
CA PRO A 162 6.23 18.02 -18.93
C PRO A 162 7.55 18.15 -18.18
N ASN A 163 7.63 19.03 -17.18
CA ASN A 163 8.82 19.16 -16.34
C ASN A 163 9.00 17.97 -15.40
N GLY A 164 7.92 17.28 -15.03
CA GLY A 164 7.94 16.08 -14.16
C GLY A 164 8.72 14.94 -14.79
N VAL A 165 8.61 14.76 -16.11
CA VAL A 165 9.41 13.76 -16.85
C VAL A 165 10.91 13.99 -16.67
N ASN A 166 11.35 15.25 -16.59
CA ASN A 166 12.77 15.60 -16.44
C ASN A 166 13.26 15.54 -14.97
N THR A 167 12.35 15.73 -14.02
CA THR A 167 12.70 15.86 -12.59
C THR A 167 12.40 14.63 -11.75
N CYS A 168 11.59 13.69 -12.26
CA CYS A 168 11.28 12.44 -11.61
C CYS A 168 12.52 11.53 -11.56
N LYS A 169 12.91 11.11 -10.37
CA LYS A 169 14.07 10.23 -10.15
C LYS A 169 13.72 9.25 -9.03
N PRO A 170 12.94 8.21 -9.33
CA PRO A 170 12.64 7.19 -8.33
C PRO A 170 13.91 6.39 -8.01
N ASP A 171 14.08 6.01 -6.75
CA ASP A 171 15.26 5.29 -6.26
C ASP A 171 15.27 3.81 -6.68
N ARG A 172 14.20 3.33 -7.29
CA ARG A 172 14.04 1.96 -7.79
C ARG A 172 13.21 1.93 -9.08
N SER A 173 13.21 0.79 -9.75
CA SER A 173 12.24 0.51 -10.81
C SER A 173 10.83 0.40 -10.24
N VAL A 174 9.88 1.17 -10.79
CA VAL A 174 8.47 1.18 -10.36
C VAL A 174 7.61 0.55 -11.44
N PRO A 175 6.86 -0.51 -11.16
CA PRO A 175 5.89 -1.04 -12.11
C PRO A 175 4.79 -0.01 -12.43
N VAL A 176 4.54 0.22 -13.72
CA VAL A 176 3.61 1.26 -14.21
C VAL A 176 2.62 0.67 -15.21
N MET A 177 1.34 1.01 -15.03
CA MET A 177 0.30 0.80 -16.05
C MET A 177 -0.28 2.16 -16.47
N GLU A 178 -0.37 2.40 -17.78
CA GLU A 178 -1.07 3.55 -18.37
C GLU A 178 -2.24 3.08 -19.21
N ILE A 179 -3.42 3.62 -18.99
CA ILE A 179 -4.64 3.37 -19.76
C ILE A 179 -5.12 4.69 -20.35
N HIS A 180 -5.10 4.86 -21.68
CA HIS A 180 -5.38 6.15 -22.29
C HIS A 180 -6.11 6.07 -23.63
N GLY A 181 -7.09 6.94 -23.79
CA GLY A 181 -7.84 7.13 -25.05
C GLY A 181 -7.10 8.01 -26.05
N THR A 182 -7.01 7.57 -27.31
CA THR A 182 -6.34 8.37 -28.35
C THR A 182 -7.12 9.62 -28.78
N ALA A 183 -8.43 9.66 -28.51
CA ALA A 183 -9.32 10.78 -28.76
C ALA A 183 -9.67 11.55 -27.44
N ASP A 184 -8.85 11.40 -26.39
CA ASP A 184 -9.01 12.14 -25.16
C ASP A 184 -8.79 13.64 -25.43
N GLY A 185 -9.86 14.43 -25.30
CA GLY A 185 -9.85 15.88 -25.50
C GLY A 185 -9.51 16.70 -24.25
N THR A 186 -9.42 16.04 -23.07
CA THR A 186 -9.12 16.69 -21.79
C THR A 186 -7.64 16.56 -21.44
N VAL A 187 -7.12 15.33 -21.40
CA VAL A 187 -5.69 15.04 -21.28
C VAL A 187 -5.24 14.43 -22.60
N ASN A 188 -4.80 15.28 -23.51
CA ASN A 188 -4.51 14.91 -24.88
C ASN A 188 -3.41 13.83 -24.94
N TYR A 189 -3.65 12.75 -25.69
CA TYR A 189 -2.69 11.65 -25.88
C TYR A 189 -1.32 12.13 -26.38
N ASN A 190 -1.32 13.18 -27.22
CA ASN A 190 -0.09 13.80 -27.74
C ASN A 190 0.47 14.90 -26.84
N GLY A 191 -0.11 15.07 -25.64
CA GLY A 191 0.31 16.04 -24.65
C GLY A 191 -0.33 17.42 -24.82
N THR A 192 -0.18 18.24 -23.79
CA THR A 192 -0.63 19.63 -23.75
C THR A 192 0.50 20.47 -23.12
N PRO A 193 1.00 21.50 -23.79
CA PRO A 193 2.08 22.33 -23.26
C PRO A 193 1.82 22.79 -21.83
N LEU A 194 2.82 22.68 -20.97
CA LEU A 194 2.82 23.05 -19.54
C LEU A 194 1.87 22.23 -18.64
N VAL A 195 0.96 21.44 -19.19
CA VAL A 195 -0.05 20.69 -18.44
C VAL A 195 0.23 19.19 -18.41
N ALA A 196 0.43 18.59 -19.59
CA ALA A 196 0.59 17.15 -19.73
C ALA A 196 1.70 16.79 -20.74
N ALA A 197 2.61 15.92 -20.37
CA ALA A 197 3.49 15.26 -21.31
C ALA A 197 2.68 14.34 -22.24
N SER A 198 3.16 14.11 -23.46
CA SER A 198 2.53 13.11 -24.34
C SER A 198 2.66 11.70 -23.75
N ILE A 199 1.67 10.87 -23.95
CA ILE A 199 1.71 9.49 -23.45
C ILE A 199 2.92 8.73 -24.00
N PRO A 200 3.29 8.86 -25.31
CA PRO A 200 4.55 8.27 -25.77
C PRO A 200 5.80 8.71 -25.00
N ASN A 201 5.89 9.98 -24.59
CA ASN A 201 7.02 10.48 -23.79
C ASN A 201 7.00 9.92 -22.36
N VAL A 202 5.82 9.78 -21.75
CA VAL A 202 5.67 9.15 -20.44
C VAL A 202 6.08 7.67 -20.49
N LEU A 203 5.62 6.94 -21.50
CA LEU A 203 6.00 5.54 -21.69
C LEU A 203 7.50 5.39 -21.92
N LYS A 204 8.10 6.25 -22.76
CA LYS A 204 9.54 6.25 -22.99
C LYS A 204 10.31 6.48 -21.69
N PHE A 205 9.91 7.48 -20.89
CA PHE A 205 10.55 7.77 -19.60
C PHE A 205 10.53 6.52 -18.69
N TRP A 206 9.37 5.88 -18.51
CA TRP A 206 9.27 4.72 -17.63
C TRP A 206 9.94 3.48 -18.21
N GLN A 207 9.97 3.32 -19.53
CA GLN A 207 10.71 2.27 -20.22
C GLN A 207 12.22 2.40 -19.94
N GLU A 208 12.78 3.62 -20.07
CA GLU A 208 14.19 3.91 -19.79
C GLU A 208 14.51 3.78 -18.29
N ASN A 209 13.67 4.36 -17.40
CA ASN A 209 13.86 4.29 -15.95
C ASN A 209 13.86 2.83 -15.45
N ASN A 210 12.91 2.04 -15.91
CA ASN A 210 12.78 0.64 -15.53
C ASN A 210 13.73 -0.29 -16.33
N GLY A 211 14.45 0.24 -17.30
CA GLY A 211 15.39 -0.52 -18.13
C GLY A 211 14.75 -1.66 -18.89
N CYS A 212 13.51 -1.44 -19.34
CA CYS A 212 12.75 -2.43 -20.13
C CYS A 212 13.25 -2.47 -21.59
N ASP A 213 12.85 -3.50 -22.34
CA ASP A 213 13.05 -3.58 -23.79
C ASP A 213 12.51 -2.31 -24.48
N GLN A 214 13.16 -1.92 -25.58
CA GLN A 214 12.76 -0.69 -26.31
C GLN A 214 11.39 -0.82 -26.98
N SER A 215 11.04 -2.02 -27.44
CA SER A 215 9.79 -2.28 -28.13
C SER A 215 8.89 -3.17 -27.29
N PRO A 216 7.60 -2.80 -27.12
CA PRO A 216 6.65 -3.64 -26.42
C PRO A 216 6.18 -4.82 -27.26
N ASN A 217 5.74 -5.89 -26.60
CA ASN A 217 4.85 -6.85 -27.19
C ASN A 217 3.45 -6.23 -27.28
N ILE A 218 2.84 -6.23 -28.46
CA ILE A 218 1.53 -5.61 -28.72
C ILE A 218 0.51 -6.70 -28.99
N GLU A 219 -0.51 -6.75 -28.15
CA GLU A 219 -1.64 -7.66 -28.27
C GLU A 219 -2.92 -6.87 -28.51
N GLN A 220 -3.77 -7.35 -29.44
CA GLN A 220 -5.09 -6.77 -29.63
C GLN A 220 -6.01 -7.25 -28.51
N VAL A 221 -6.66 -6.34 -27.82
CA VAL A 221 -7.75 -6.67 -26.90
C VAL A 221 -8.97 -7.06 -27.75
N PRO A 222 -9.65 -8.18 -27.45
CA PRO A 222 -10.84 -8.55 -28.21
C PRO A 222 -11.89 -7.44 -28.20
N ASN A 223 -12.30 -6.97 -29.38
CA ASN A 223 -13.36 -5.98 -29.52
C ASN A 223 -14.73 -6.67 -29.33
N ILE A 224 -15.18 -6.78 -28.08
CA ILE A 224 -16.43 -7.45 -27.70
C ILE A 224 -17.64 -6.52 -27.76
N ASN A 225 -17.42 -5.20 -27.70
CA ASN A 225 -18.47 -4.20 -27.89
C ASN A 225 -18.22 -3.36 -29.14
N THR A 226 -18.63 -3.84 -30.29
CA THR A 226 -18.42 -3.17 -31.57
C THR A 226 -19.20 -1.86 -31.73
N SER A 227 -20.04 -1.48 -30.76
CA SER A 227 -20.89 -0.28 -30.83
C SER A 227 -20.33 0.90 -30.00
N ASP A 228 -19.25 0.74 -29.26
CA ASP A 228 -18.67 1.81 -28.43
C ASP A 228 -17.69 2.71 -29.20
N ASN A 229 -17.45 2.41 -30.49
CA ASN A 229 -16.54 3.13 -31.37
C ASN A 229 -15.08 3.11 -30.91
N THR A 230 -14.66 2.08 -30.18
CA THR A 230 -13.28 1.92 -29.75
C THR A 230 -12.69 0.59 -30.19
N THR A 231 -11.37 0.52 -30.23
CA THR A 231 -10.60 -0.73 -30.20
C THR A 231 -9.43 -0.54 -29.26
N SER A 232 -8.93 -1.61 -28.67
CA SER A 232 -7.87 -1.48 -27.67
C SER A 232 -6.68 -2.39 -27.97
N GLU A 233 -5.49 -1.86 -27.72
CA GLU A 233 -4.22 -2.58 -27.78
C GLU A 233 -3.63 -2.63 -26.37
N LYS A 234 -3.08 -3.79 -26.00
CA LYS A 234 -2.27 -3.95 -24.80
C LYS A 234 -0.81 -4.03 -25.19
N TRP A 235 -0.02 -3.06 -24.77
CA TRP A 235 1.42 -3.00 -24.98
C TRP A 235 2.12 -3.44 -23.69
N THR A 236 2.95 -4.47 -23.77
CA THR A 236 3.68 -4.99 -22.62
C THR A 236 5.17 -4.85 -22.89
N TYR A 237 5.85 -4.02 -22.13
CA TYR A 237 7.31 -3.91 -22.15
C TYR A 237 7.89 -4.93 -21.18
N THR A 238 8.81 -5.75 -21.69
CA THR A 238 9.40 -6.88 -20.99
C THR A 238 10.86 -6.64 -20.58
N ASN A 239 11.45 -7.61 -19.90
CA ASN A 239 12.85 -7.58 -19.44
C ASN A 239 13.22 -6.33 -18.62
N CYS A 240 12.26 -5.78 -17.89
CA CYS A 240 12.50 -4.64 -17.00
C CYS A 240 13.34 -5.06 -15.79
N LYS A 241 14.10 -4.11 -15.22
CA LYS A 241 14.90 -4.31 -14.00
C LYS A 241 13.99 -4.62 -12.80
N ASP A 242 14.57 -5.31 -11.83
CA ASP A 242 13.97 -5.61 -10.52
C ASP A 242 12.58 -6.29 -10.59
N GLY A 243 12.31 -7.01 -11.68
CA GLY A 243 11.01 -7.64 -11.91
C GLY A 243 9.87 -6.66 -12.13
N SER A 244 10.17 -5.37 -12.39
CA SER A 244 9.15 -4.37 -12.74
C SER A 244 8.53 -4.65 -14.11
N GLN A 245 7.50 -3.93 -14.46
CA GLN A 245 6.80 -4.05 -15.75
C GLN A 245 6.23 -2.68 -16.15
N LEU A 246 6.17 -2.43 -17.44
CA LEU A 246 5.45 -1.29 -18.01
C LEU A 246 4.37 -1.82 -18.95
N ILE A 247 3.12 -1.46 -18.67
CA ILE A 247 1.97 -1.82 -19.50
C ILE A 247 1.26 -0.55 -19.98
N HIS A 248 0.85 -0.54 -21.25
CA HIS A 248 -0.01 0.49 -21.79
C HIS A 248 -1.23 -0.14 -22.46
N PHE A 249 -2.42 0.26 -22.02
CA PHE A 249 -3.66 0.03 -22.75
C PHE A 249 -3.97 1.26 -23.59
N LYS A 250 -3.71 1.17 -24.88
CA LYS A 250 -4.03 2.22 -25.85
C LYS A 250 -5.44 2.00 -26.37
N VAL A 251 -6.35 2.89 -26.00
CA VAL A 251 -7.76 2.83 -26.42
C VAL A 251 -7.95 3.72 -27.66
N ASN A 252 -7.91 3.12 -28.84
CA ASN A 252 -8.10 3.84 -30.08
C ASN A 252 -9.53 4.37 -30.17
N GLY A 253 -9.70 5.66 -30.45
CA GLY A 253 -10.98 6.35 -30.45
C GLY A 253 -11.55 6.68 -29.07
N GLY A 254 -10.98 6.11 -27.99
CA GLY A 254 -11.44 6.36 -26.62
C GLY A 254 -11.26 7.81 -26.16
N GLY A 255 -12.21 8.31 -25.39
CA GLY A 255 -12.21 9.65 -24.78
C GLY A 255 -11.60 9.68 -23.40
N HIS A 256 -11.91 10.77 -22.64
CA HIS A 256 -11.50 10.95 -21.26
C HIS A 256 -12.38 10.13 -20.31
N THR A 257 -12.19 8.81 -20.25
CA THR A 257 -13.12 7.89 -19.59
C THR A 257 -12.40 6.75 -18.88
N TRP A 258 -13.09 6.07 -17.96
CA TRP A 258 -12.64 4.86 -17.30
C TRP A 258 -13.17 3.64 -18.08
N PRO A 259 -12.34 2.87 -18.80
CA PRO A 259 -12.81 1.70 -19.56
C PRO A 259 -13.54 0.68 -18.68
N GLY A 260 -14.68 0.18 -19.18
CA GLY A 260 -15.54 -0.74 -18.47
C GLY A 260 -16.39 -0.12 -17.33
N ALA A 261 -16.43 1.22 -17.22
CA ALA A 261 -17.33 1.89 -16.30
C ALA A 261 -18.79 1.63 -16.67
N LEU A 262 -19.65 1.46 -15.65
CA LEU A 262 -21.08 1.27 -15.85
C LEU A 262 -21.77 2.53 -16.41
N LEU A 263 -21.23 3.71 -16.04
CA LEU A 263 -21.71 5.00 -16.55
C LEU A 263 -20.74 5.50 -17.61
N SER A 264 -21.17 5.47 -18.88
CA SER A 264 -20.37 6.01 -19.98
C SER A 264 -20.55 7.53 -20.05
N ILE A 265 -19.48 8.29 -19.75
CA ILE A 265 -19.42 9.75 -19.84
C ILE A 265 -18.55 10.17 -21.05
N GLY A 266 -18.98 9.84 -22.25
CA GLY A 266 -18.21 10.03 -23.49
C GLY A 266 -17.91 8.68 -24.17
N VAL A 267 -16.96 8.68 -25.11
CA VAL A 267 -16.55 7.46 -25.82
C VAL A 267 -15.74 6.57 -24.87
N THR A 268 -16.40 5.56 -24.31
CA THR A 268 -15.86 4.69 -23.26
C THR A 268 -15.76 3.25 -23.80
N SER A 269 -14.55 2.72 -23.83
CA SER A 269 -14.36 1.31 -24.21
C SER A 269 -15.03 0.38 -23.19
N GLN A 270 -15.78 -0.58 -23.71
CA GLN A 270 -16.42 -1.66 -22.97
C GLN A 270 -15.78 -3.03 -23.27
N ASP A 271 -14.63 -3.05 -23.93
CA ASP A 271 -13.90 -4.26 -24.30
C ASP A 271 -13.17 -4.89 -23.12
N PHE A 272 -12.85 -4.09 -22.11
CA PHE A 272 -12.21 -4.53 -20.88
C PHE A 272 -12.62 -3.63 -19.70
N ASN A 273 -12.43 -4.14 -18.49
CA ASN A 273 -12.65 -3.36 -17.26
C ASN A 273 -11.32 -2.90 -16.68
N ALA A 274 -11.09 -1.59 -16.65
CA ALA A 274 -9.84 -1.01 -16.16
C ALA A 274 -9.53 -1.40 -14.70
N SER A 275 -10.52 -1.41 -13.81
CA SER A 275 -10.32 -1.78 -12.40
C SER A 275 -9.87 -3.24 -12.25
N VAL A 276 -10.38 -4.15 -13.08
CA VAL A 276 -9.97 -5.55 -13.11
C VAL A 276 -8.54 -5.68 -13.63
N GLU A 277 -8.19 -5.00 -14.73
CA GLU A 277 -6.84 -5.07 -15.30
C GLU A 277 -5.80 -4.41 -14.37
N ILE A 278 -6.14 -3.29 -13.71
CA ILE A 278 -5.31 -2.64 -12.69
C ILE A 278 -5.02 -3.60 -11.54
N TRP A 279 -6.03 -4.31 -11.04
CA TRP A 279 -5.78 -5.28 -9.96
C TRP A 279 -4.96 -6.49 -10.42
N LYS A 280 -5.23 -7.04 -11.61
CA LYS A 280 -4.41 -8.12 -12.18
C LYS A 280 -2.94 -7.72 -12.30
N PHE A 281 -2.68 -6.46 -12.60
CA PHE A 281 -1.34 -5.89 -12.65
C PHE A 281 -0.76 -5.73 -11.24
N PHE A 282 -1.44 -5.03 -10.33
CA PHE A 282 -0.95 -4.71 -9.01
C PHE A 282 -0.57 -5.94 -8.18
N ARG A 283 -1.39 -6.97 -8.18
CA ARG A 283 -1.17 -8.18 -7.35
C ARG A 283 0.12 -8.94 -7.65
N GLN A 284 0.83 -8.59 -8.71
CA GLN A 284 2.10 -9.20 -9.12
C GLN A 284 3.29 -8.58 -8.37
N PHE A 285 3.13 -7.41 -7.76
CA PHE A 285 4.22 -6.62 -7.23
C PHE A 285 4.12 -6.42 -5.73
N SER A 286 5.28 -6.39 -5.09
CA SER A 286 5.46 -5.96 -3.71
C SER A 286 6.80 -5.25 -3.59
N ILE A 287 6.92 -4.36 -2.61
CA ILE A 287 8.22 -3.77 -2.26
C ILE A 287 8.82 -4.55 -1.08
N ASN A 288 10.13 -4.70 -1.10
CA ASN A 288 10.84 -5.11 0.10
C ASN A 288 10.83 -3.93 1.06
N ILE A 289 9.93 -3.96 2.03
CA ILE A 289 10.06 -3.08 3.18
C ILE A 289 11.16 -3.70 4.01
N PRO A 290 12.31 -3.02 4.20
CA PRO A 290 13.28 -3.49 5.16
C PRO A 290 12.48 -3.66 6.46
N SER A 291 12.36 -4.89 6.94
CA SER A 291 11.84 -5.07 8.28
C SER A 291 12.72 -4.16 9.14
N SER A 292 12.12 -3.34 9.98
CA SER A 292 12.85 -2.47 10.91
C SER A 292 13.74 -3.26 11.89
N VAL A 293 13.95 -4.54 11.60
CA VAL A 293 14.88 -5.49 12.22
C VAL A 293 16.22 -5.54 11.48
N ASP A 294 16.31 -5.07 10.21
CA ASP A 294 17.58 -4.99 9.47
C ASP A 294 18.14 -3.56 9.43
N ASN A 295 18.34 -2.99 10.62
CA ASN A 295 19.32 -1.94 10.75
C ASN A 295 20.69 -2.61 10.95
N PRO A 296 21.68 -2.46 10.04
CA PRO A 296 23.03 -2.97 10.25
C PRO A 296 23.84 -2.14 11.26
N THR A 297 23.18 -1.29 12.06
CA THR A 297 23.75 -0.82 13.32
C THR A 297 23.60 -1.94 14.32
N MET A 298 24.69 -2.66 14.60
CA MET A 298 24.88 -3.68 15.65
C MET A 298 23.66 -3.80 16.54
N THR A 299 22.75 -4.74 16.23
CA THR A 299 21.72 -5.13 17.20
C THR A 299 22.47 -5.75 18.35
N ILE A 300 22.56 -5.02 19.47
CA ILE A 300 23.03 -5.56 20.71
C ILE A 300 21.89 -6.47 21.21
N LYS A 301 21.74 -7.61 20.54
CA LYS A 301 20.84 -8.66 20.97
C LYS A 301 21.50 -9.33 22.16
N PRO A 302 20.83 -9.44 23.33
CA PRO A 302 21.34 -10.24 24.42
C PRO A 302 21.64 -11.67 23.94
N GLU A 303 22.82 -12.16 24.22
CA GLU A 303 23.12 -13.57 24.01
C GLU A 303 22.54 -14.38 25.17
N ILE A 304 21.66 -15.33 24.87
CA ILE A 304 21.01 -16.17 25.85
C ILE A 304 21.42 -17.61 25.60
N PHE A 305 21.94 -18.26 26.65
CA PHE A 305 22.40 -19.64 26.58
C PHE A 305 22.28 -20.35 27.92
N PRO A 306 22.15 -21.67 27.98
CA PRO A 306 21.77 -22.52 26.85
C PRO A 306 20.34 -22.30 26.39
N VAL A 307 20.00 -22.59 25.18
CA VAL A 307 18.62 -22.67 24.69
C VAL A 307 18.45 -24.01 23.97
N PRO A 308 17.66 -24.95 24.51
CA PRO A 308 16.84 -24.90 25.73
C PRO A 308 17.66 -24.76 27.02
N PHE A 309 17.04 -24.25 28.09
CA PHE A 309 17.63 -24.16 29.44
C PHE A 309 16.80 -24.97 30.44
N SER A 310 17.39 -25.32 31.58
CA SER A 310 16.74 -26.02 32.67
C SER A 310 16.56 -25.11 33.90
N ASP A 311 17.46 -25.20 34.85
CA ASP A 311 17.36 -24.49 36.12
C ASP A 311 17.98 -23.11 36.13
N GLU A 312 18.73 -22.79 35.08
CA GLU A 312 19.46 -21.54 34.99
C GLU A 312 19.55 -21.08 33.53
N MET A 313 19.40 -19.78 33.32
CA MET A 313 19.53 -19.13 32.02
C MET A 313 20.60 -18.04 32.11
N HIS A 314 21.63 -18.11 31.28
CA HIS A 314 22.67 -17.11 31.20
C HIS A 314 22.31 -16.07 30.14
N ILE A 315 22.56 -14.79 30.44
CA ILE A 315 22.29 -13.66 29.55
C ILE A 315 23.52 -12.76 29.53
N SER A 316 24.06 -12.52 28.35
CA SER A 316 25.12 -11.54 28.13
C SER A 316 24.54 -10.29 27.48
N VAL A 317 24.76 -9.12 28.10
CA VAL A 317 24.37 -7.82 27.58
C VAL A 317 25.59 -6.89 27.46
N LYS A 318 25.68 -6.13 26.38
CA LYS A 318 26.82 -5.25 26.07
C LYS A 318 26.69 -3.84 26.63
N GLU A 319 25.48 -3.44 27.03
CA GLU A 319 25.17 -2.16 27.67
C GLU A 319 24.01 -2.36 28.64
N ASP A 320 23.74 -1.38 29.49
CA ASP A 320 22.63 -1.45 30.45
C ASP A 320 21.32 -1.72 29.73
N THR A 321 20.71 -2.85 30.04
CA THR A 321 19.57 -3.39 29.30
C THR A 321 18.42 -3.72 30.24
N TRP A 322 17.27 -3.09 30.02
CA TRP A 322 16.04 -3.49 30.69
C TRP A 322 15.52 -4.77 30.07
N LEU A 323 15.32 -5.80 30.89
CA LEU A 323 14.91 -7.14 30.48
C LEU A 323 13.57 -7.50 31.10
N VAL A 324 12.65 -8.02 30.27
CA VAL A 324 11.38 -8.60 30.72
C VAL A 324 11.24 -10.00 30.12
N ILE A 325 10.88 -10.98 30.95
CA ILE A 325 10.60 -12.34 30.52
C ILE A 325 9.16 -12.67 30.89
N LYS A 326 8.40 -13.14 29.89
CA LYS A 326 7.00 -13.52 30.02
C LYS A 326 6.77 -14.95 29.59
N ASP A 327 5.86 -15.62 30.25
CA ASP A 327 5.36 -16.93 29.83
C ASP A 327 4.35 -16.81 28.66
N VAL A 328 3.85 -17.94 28.16
CA VAL A 328 2.87 -18.01 27.06
C VAL A 328 1.51 -17.39 27.40
N GLN A 329 1.19 -17.19 28.68
CA GLN A 329 -0.01 -16.49 29.13
C GLN A 329 0.21 -14.98 29.29
N GLY A 330 1.43 -14.49 28.99
CA GLY A 330 1.79 -13.08 29.12
C GLY A 330 2.14 -12.65 30.54
N ARG A 331 2.23 -13.57 31.51
CA ARG A 331 2.62 -13.26 32.89
C ARG A 331 4.12 -13.00 32.95
N THR A 332 4.52 -11.92 33.61
CA THR A 332 5.93 -11.58 33.79
C THR A 332 6.55 -12.48 34.89
N VAL A 333 7.58 -13.25 34.51
CA VAL A 333 8.36 -14.10 35.41
C VAL A 333 9.67 -13.44 35.83
N PHE A 334 10.16 -12.45 35.06
CA PHE A 334 11.34 -11.67 35.40
C PHE A 334 11.24 -10.28 34.78
N SER A 335 11.67 -9.24 35.53
CA SER A 335 11.77 -7.86 35.01
C SER A 335 12.79 -7.09 35.81
N GLN A 336 13.91 -6.71 35.17
CA GLN A 336 15.00 -5.95 35.79
C GLN A 336 15.87 -5.28 34.72
N THR A 337 16.54 -4.15 35.10
CA THR A 337 17.66 -3.61 34.31
C THR A 337 18.93 -4.34 34.69
N LEU A 338 19.60 -4.96 33.72
CA LEU A 338 20.88 -5.62 33.87
C LEU A 338 21.99 -4.67 33.37
N PRO A 339 23.03 -4.42 34.15
CA PRO A 339 24.20 -3.65 33.68
C PRO A 339 24.97 -4.46 32.62
N ALA A 340 25.80 -3.80 31.81
CA ALA A 340 26.66 -4.48 30.84
C ALA A 340 27.45 -5.61 31.50
N GLY A 341 27.44 -6.82 30.91
CA GLY A 341 28.10 -8.00 31.44
C GLY A 341 27.32 -9.30 31.26
N ASN A 342 27.79 -10.35 31.93
CA ASN A 342 27.18 -11.67 31.94
C ASN A 342 26.37 -11.85 33.24
N HIS A 343 25.16 -12.33 33.09
CA HIS A 343 24.20 -12.53 34.19
C HIS A 343 23.68 -13.94 34.16
N SER A 344 23.44 -14.49 35.35
CA SER A 344 22.81 -15.78 35.53
C SER A 344 21.46 -15.59 36.22
N LEU A 345 20.40 -16.06 35.57
CA LEU A 345 19.03 -15.98 36.08
C LEU A 345 18.56 -17.35 36.54
N PRO A 346 18.28 -17.51 37.86
CA PRO A 346 17.72 -18.73 38.37
C PRO A 346 16.31 -18.95 37.83
N ALA A 347 16.06 -20.12 37.29
CA ALA A 347 14.81 -20.49 36.66
C ALA A 347 14.14 -21.71 37.27
N GLN A 348 14.61 -22.21 38.45
CA GLN A 348 14.09 -23.42 39.08
C GLN A 348 12.59 -23.36 39.34
N LEU A 349 12.06 -22.18 39.66
CA LEU A 349 10.64 -21.96 39.95
C LEU A 349 9.78 -21.71 38.70
N TRP A 350 10.37 -21.66 37.52
CA TRP A 350 9.63 -21.46 36.28
C TRP A 350 9.11 -22.81 35.76
N ASN A 351 7.90 -22.81 35.20
CA ASN A 351 7.34 -24.01 34.61
C ASN A 351 8.08 -24.40 33.32
N THR A 352 8.16 -25.68 33.01
CA THR A 352 8.60 -26.13 31.69
C THR A 352 7.69 -25.53 30.60
N GLY A 353 8.29 -24.99 29.54
CA GLY A 353 7.54 -24.38 28.46
C GLY A 353 8.28 -23.27 27.74
N MET A 354 7.53 -22.50 26.97
CA MET A 354 8.04 -21.40 26.14
C MET A 354 7.96 -20.07 26.91
N TYR A 355 9.00 -19.25 26.73
CA TYR A 355 9.09 -17.90 27.28
C TYR A 355 9.51 -16.91 26.20
N PHE A 356 9.06 -15.65 26.35
CA PHE A 356 9.45 -14.54 25.52
C PHE A 356 10.30 -13.57 26.32
N VAL A 357 11.53 -13.36 25.85
CA VAL A 357 12.49 -12.43 26.44
C VAL A 357 12.47 -11.16 25.62
N THR A 358 12.04 -10.05 26.23
CA THR A 358 12.09 -8.72 25.65
C THR A 358 13.19 -7.91 26.34
N SER A 359 14.09 -7.36 25.56
CA SER A 359 15.17 -6.50 26.02
C SER A 359 15.06 -5.12 25.41
N LYS A 360 15.35 -4.07 26.23
CA LYS A 360 15.39 -2.67 25.80
C LYS A 360 16.68 -2.02 26.30
N ALA A 361 17.45 -1.50 25.34
CA ALA A 361 18.67 -0.71 25.59
C ALA A 361 18.58 0.59 24.80
N GLY A 362 18.51 1.75 25.49
CA GLY A 362 18.19 3.03 24.88
C GLY A 362 16.82 3.01 24.18
N GLN A 363 16.81 3.29 22.86
CA GLN A 363 15.62 3.21 22.02
C GLN A 363 15.45 1.85 21.32
N LYS A 364 16.40 0.92 21.50
CA LYS A 364 16.39 -0.38 20.82
C LYS A 364 15.63 -1.42 21.65
N ILE A 365 14.69 -2.11 21.01
CA ILE A 365 13.92 -3.20 21.62
C ILE A 365 14.15 -4.47 20.80
N ASN A 366 14.49 -5.57 21.50
CA ASN A 366 14.59 -6.91 20.91
C ASN A 366 13.65 -7.86 21.64
N SER A 367 13.14 -8.85 20.92
CA SER A 367 12.36 -9.93 21.51
C SER A 367 12.81 -11.27 20.94
N GLN A 368 12.97 -12.29 21.80
CA GLN A 368 13.37 -13.61 21.38
C GLN A 368 12.64 -14.69 22.21
N LYS A 369 12.43 -15.82 21.57
CA LYS A 369 11.80 -17.00 22.17
C LYS A 369 12.86 -17.90 22.78
N VAL A 370 12.64 -18.37 24.00
CA VAL A 370 13.46 -19.38 24.68
C VAL A 370 12.58 -20.50 25.22
N ILE A 371 13.16 -21.67 25.44
CA ILE A 371 12.44 -22.86 25.90
C ILE A 371 13.11 -23.37 27.17
N LYS A 372 12.29 -23.57 28.24
CA LYS A 372 12.67 -24.27 29.42
C LYS A 372 12.24 -25.76 29.31
N ILE A 373 13.15 -26.68 29.61
CA ILE A 373 12.95 -28.15 29.65
C ILE A 373 12.98 -28.67 31.04
#